data_bb23e4504b26319ea22d5b4ff5948dde
#
_entry.id   bb23e4504b26319ea22d5b4ff5948dde
#
_cell.length_a   1.000
_cell.length_b   1.000
_cell.length_c   1.000
_cell.angle_alpha   90.00
_cell.angle_beta   90.00
_cell.angle_gamma   90.00
#
_symmetry.space_group_name_H-M   'P 1'
#
loop_
_entity.id
_entity.type
_entity.pdbx_description
1 polymer ?
#
loop_
_entity_poly.entity_id
_entity_poly.type
_entity_poly.pdbx_seq_one_letter_code
_entity_poly.pdbx_strand_id
1 'polypeptide(L)'
;MTDLFSGQEAPLADRMRPRTLAEFIGQRHLLGEGRLLRRAIEADRLTSSIFFGPPGCGKTTLASIIANSTKSAFVQLNAVTSGVADVRKVIADAQERRAYGQSTYLLLDECHRWSKAQSDSILPAIERGIIRFIGSTTENPMVSMTPAIVSRCRVFQFEPLAER
;
A
#
# COMPACT_ATOMS: atom_id res chain seq x y z
N MET A 1 -13.55 -23.28 -26.02
CA MET A 1 -13.37 -22.01 -26.73
C MET A 1 -12.08 -21.38 -26.31
N THR A 2 -11.09 -21.42 -27.16
CA THR A 2 -9.80 -20.81 -26.86
C THR A 2 -10.00 -19.31 -26.85
N ASP A 3 -9.70 -18.71 -25.72
CA ASP A 3 -9.75 -17.27 -25.57
C ASP A 3 -8.67 -16.63 -26.47
N LEU A 4 -9.11 -16.05 -27.58
CA LEU A 4 -8.23 -15.38 -28.54
C LEU A 4 -7.57 -14.13 -27.95
N PHE A 5 -7.96 -13.71 -26.74
CA PHE A 5 -7.43 -12.53 -26.07
C PHE A 5 -6.50 -12.86 -24.90
N SER A 6 -6.30 -14.14 -24.61
CA SER A 6 -5.38 -14.57 -23.53
C SER A 6 -3.90 -14.32 -23.84
N GLY A 7 -3.59 -13.77 -25.00
CA GLY A 7 -2.25 -13.45 -25.45
C GLY A 7 -1.94 -11.96 -25.60
N GLN A 8 -2.76 -11.07 -25.06
CA GLN A 8 -2.36 -9.67 -25.04
C GLN A 8 -1.24 -9.49 -24.04
N GLU A 9 -0.04 -9.43 -24.55
CA GLU A 9 1.11 -9.05 -23.75
C GLU A 9 0.85 -7.67 -23.12
N ALA A 10 1.08 -7.56 -21.80
CA ALA A 10 1.00 -6.28 -21.12
C ALA A 10 1.93 -5.24 -21.81
N PRO A 11 1.61 -3.95 -21.75
CA PRO A 11 2.49 -2.91 -22.28
C PRO A 11 3.91 -3.06 -21.78
N LEU A 12 4.89 -2.68 -22.59
CA LEU A 12 6.32 -2.81 -22.26
C LEU A 12 6.66 -2.21 -20.88
N ALA A 13 6.10 -1.06 -20.54
CA ALA A 13 6.30 -0.41 -19.26
C ALA A 13 5.87 -1.30 -18.09
N ASP A 14 4.73 -1.98 -18.22
CA ASP A 14 4.24 -2.90 -17.17
C ASP A 14 5.08 -4.17 -17.09
N ARG A 15 5.58 -4.66 -18.21
CA ARG A 15 6.49 -5.82 -18.24
C ARG A 15 7.84 -5.53 -17.62
N MET A 16 8.31 -4.28 -17.70
CA MET A 16 9.59 -3.83 -17.14
C MET A 16 9.51 -3.38 -15.68
N ARG A 17 8.31 -3.28 -15.12
CA ARG A 17 8.19 -2.95 -13.69
C ARG A 17 8.79 -4.03 -12.82
N PRO A 18 9.56 -3.65 -11.78
CA PRO A 18 10.04 -4.61 -10.80
C PRO A 18 8.89 -5.41 -10.18
N ARG A 19 9.09 -6.72 -10.06
CA ARG A 19 8.12 -7.63 -9.41
C ARG A 19 8.60 -8.10 -8.05
N THR A 20 9.89 -7.92 -7.78
CA THR A 20 10.53 -8.32 -6.54
C THR A 20 11.36 -7.18 -5.98
N LEU A 21 11.68 -7.25 -4.68
CA LEU A 21 12.56 -6.26 -4.05
C LEU A 21 13.95 -6.23 -4.70
N ALA A 22 14.44 -7.37 -5.16
CA ALA A 22 15.75 -7.46 -5.81
C ALA A 22 15.80 -6.66 -7.12
N GLU A 23 14.68 -6.55 -7.82
CA GLU A 23 14.56 -5.78 -9.07
C GLU A 23 14.28 -4.29 -8.83
N PHE A 24 13.89 -3.90 -7.61
CA PHE A 24 13.55 -2.53 -7.28
C PHE A 24 14.78 -1.63 -7.31
N ILE A 25 14.68 -0.53 -8.04
CA ILE A 25 15.78 0.44 -8.22
C ILE A 25 15.50 1.69 -7.39
N GLY A 26 16.50 2.14 -6.65
CA GLY A 26 16.43 3.36 -5.86
C GLY A 26 15.95 3.13 -4.43
N GLN A 27 15.68 4.22 -3.72
CA GLN A 27 15.20 4.22 -2.33
C GLN A 27 16.07 3.39 -1.38
N ARG A 28 17.38 3.43 -1.55
CA ARG A 28 18.33 2.63 -0.74
C ARG A 28 18.27 2.94 0.74
N HIS A 29 17.92 4.16 1.10
CA HIS A 29 17.73 4.56 2.49
C HIS A 29 16.58 3.82 3.19
N LEU A 30 15.60 3.31 2.40
CA LEU A 30 14.45 2.53 2.88
C LEU A 30 14.63 1.03 2.64
N LEU A 31 15.13 0.66 1.48
CA LEU A 31 15.13 -0.72 0.97
C LEU A 31 16.51 -1.33 0.85
N GLY A 32 17.55 -0.62 1.32
CA GLY A 32 18.87 -1.18 1.41
C GLY A 32 18.91 -2.43 2.29
N GLU A 33 19.90 -3.27 2.09
CA GLU A 33 20.08 -4.48 2.88
C GLU A 33 20.13 -4.17 4.37
N GLY A 34 19.37 -4.92 5.18
CA GLY A 34 19.28 -4.73 6.62
C GLY A 34 18.37 -3.58 7.07
N ARG A 35 17.80 -2.81 6.17
CA ARG A 35 16.87 -1.73 6.52
C ARG A 35 15.53 -2.28 7.03
N LEU A 36 14.92 -1.55 7.94
CA LEU A 36 13.69 -1.96 8.62
C LEU A 36 12.55 -2.28 7.63
N LEU A 37 12.31 -1.41 6.65
CA LEU A 37 11.24 -1.60 5.69
C LEU A 37 11.46 -2.86 4.86
N ARG A 38 12.67 -3.07 4.35
CA ARG A 38 13.01 -4.28 3.60
C ARG A 38 12.81 -5.55 4.43
N ARG A 39 13.28 -5.54 5.67
CA ARG A 39 13.15 -6.69 6.58
C ARG A 39 11.68 -7.01 6.88
N ALA A 40 10.86 -5.99 7.08
CA ALA A 40 9.44 -6.16 7.34
C ALA A 40 8.72 -6.77 6.13
N ILE A 41 9.05 -6.32 4.93
CA ILE A 41 8.47 -6.85 3.68
C ILE A 41 8.89 -8.30 3.46
N GLU A 42 10.17 -8.61 3.59
CA GLU A 42 10.70 -9.97 3.43
C GLU A 42 10.11 -10.96 4.43
N ALA A 43 9.85 -10.51 5.65
CA ALA A 43 9.24 -11.33 6.70
C ALA A 43 7.71 -11.37 6.66
N ASP A 44 7.07 -10.66 5.71
CA ASP A 44 5.62 -10.47 5.63
C ASP A 44 5.02 -9.94 6.95
N ARG A 45 5.71 -8.98 7.57
CA ARG A 45 5.36 -8.37 8.86
C ARG A 45 5.27 -6.86 8.81
N LEU A 46 5.03 -6.29 7.63
CA LEU A 46 4.87 -4.86 7.51
C LEU A 46 3.63 -4.42 8.29
N THR A 47 3.82 -3.50 9.22
CA THR A 47 2.72 -2.85 9.94
C THR A 47 2.12 -1.71 9.11
N SER A 48 1.03 -1.12 9.59
CA SER A 48 0.42 0.01 8.90
C SER A 48 1.45 1.11 8.61
N SER A 49 1.46 1.59 7.38
CA SER A 49 2.52 2.46 6.85
C SER A 49 1.95 3.52 5.92
N ILE A 50 2.65 4.63 5.81
CA ILE A 50 2.35 5.67 4.83
C ILE A 50 3.61 5.91 4.00
N PHE A 51 3.47 5.77 2.69
CA PHE A 51 4.53 6.06 1.72
C PHE A 51 4.26 7.42 1.11
N PHE A 52 5.16 8.38 1.33
CA PHE A 52 5.00 9.68 0.72
C PHE A 52 6.26 10.13 -0.02
N GLY A 53 6.05 10.89 -1.07
CA GLY A 53 7.11 11.39 -1.91
C GLY A 53 6.58 11.84 -3.27
N PRO A 54 7.44 12.40 -4.12
CA PRO A 54 7.02 12.92 -5.42
C PRO A 54 6.45 11.84 -6.32
N PRO A 55 5.68 12.21 -7.35
CA PRO A 55 5.20 11.26 -8.34
C PRO A 55 6.38 10.52 -9.01
N GLY A 56 6.18 9.27 -9.37
CA GLY A 56 7.19 8.48 -10.09
C GLY A 56 8.38 8.03 -9.27
N CYS A 57 8.30 8.07 -7.94
CA CYS A 57 9.40 7.63 -7.06
C CYS A 57 9.32 6.17 -6.61
N GLY A 58 8.36 5.41 -7.10
CA GLY A 58 8.27 3.97 -6.85
C GLY A 58 7.29 3.53 -5.76
N LYS A 59 6.47 4.42 -5.20
CA LYS A 59 5.50 4.08 -4.15
C LYS A 59 4.52 2.99 -4.60
N THR A 60 3.91 3.17 -5.76
CA THR A 60 2.95 2.20 -6.32
C THR A 60 3.64 0.88 -6.69
N THR A 61 4.84 0.97 -7.24
CA THR A 61 5.65 -0.21 -7.59
C THR A 61 5.97 -1.03 -6.34
N LEU A 62 6.38 -0.39 -5.25
CA LEU A 62 6.66 -1.08 -3.99
C LEU A 62 5.39 -1.73 -3.42
N ALA A 63 4.26 -1.03 -3.48
CA ALA A 63 2.99 -1.59 -3.04
C ALA A 63 2.62 -2.86 -3.85
N SER A 64 2.86 -2.84 -5.16
CA SER A 64 2.65 -4.03 -6.02
C SER A 64 3.58 -5.19 -5.65
N ILE A 65 4.83 -4.90 -5.32
CA ILE A 65 5.78 -5.92 -4.85
C ILE A 65 5.28 -6.54 -3.53
N ILE A 66 4.80 -5.73 -2.60
CA ILE A 66 4.23 -6.20 -1.35
C ILE A 66 3.02 -7.10 -1.63
N ALA A 67 2.11 -6.67 -2.51
CA ALA A 67 0.95 -7.45 -2.90
C ALA A 67 1.32 -8.82 -3.47
N ASN A 68 2.36 -8.89 -4.28
CA ASN A 68 2.82 -10.14 -4.91
C ASN A 68 3.59 -11.04 -3.94
N SER A 69 4.16 -10.48 -2.88
CA SER A 69 5.02 -11.21 -1.94
C SER A 69 4.28 -11.68 -0.69
N THR A 70 3.16 -11.06 -0.35
CA THR A 70 2.43 -11.38 0.87
C THR A 70 1.51 -12.58 0.71
N LYS A 71 1.31 -13.33 1.79
CA LYS A 71 0.25 -14.34 1.92
C LYS A 71 -1.08 -13.72 2.33
N SER A 72 -1.09 -12.48 2.73
CA SER A 72 -2.29 -11.72 3.09
C SER A 72 -3.10 -11.38 1.84
N ALA A 73 -4.41 -11.16 2.03
CA ALA A 73 -5.21 -10.54 0.98
C ALA A 73 -4.76 -9.10 0.78
N PHE A 74 -4.82 -8.61 -0.44
CA PHE A 74 -4.42 -7.26 -0.78
C PHE A 74 -5.55 -6.56 -1.54
N VAL A 75 -6.06 -5.48 -0.97
CA VAL A 75 -7.17 -4.71 -1.53
C VAL A 75 -6.67 -3.29 -1.82
N GLN A 76 -7.04 -2.75 -2.96
CA GLN A 76 -6.67 -1.39 -3.35
C GLN A 76 -7.90 -0.51 -3.47
N LEU A 77 -7.86 0.67 -2.85
CA LEU A 77 -8.83 1.74 -3.01
C LEU A 77 -8.10 3.02 -3.40
N ASN A 78 -8.82 3.91 -4.08
CA ASN A 78 -8.36 5.27 -4.35
C ASN A 78 -9.21 6.23 -3.53
N ALA A 79 -8.58 7.12 -2.76
CA ALA A 79 -9.28 8.03 -1.85
C ALA A 79 -10.23 9.00 -2.56
N VAL A 80 -9.96 9.31 -3.83
CA VAL A 80 -10.80 10.23 -4.63
C VAL A 80 -12.11 9.57 -5.06
N THR A 81 -12.08 8.28 -5.37
CA THR A 81 -13.21 7.55 -5.95
C THR A 81 -13.96 6.66 -4.97
N SER A 82 -13.41 6.46 -3.77
CA SER A 82 -13.99 5.56 -2.77
C SER A 82 -14.70 6.33 -1.67
N GLY A 83 -15.86 5.82 -1.25
CA GLY A 83 -16.65 6.37 -0.15
C GLY A 83 -16.57 5.53 1.13
N VAL A 84 -17.29 5.96 2.16
CA VAL A 84 -17.38 5.24 3.45
C VAL A 84 -17.93 3.82 3.26
N ALA A 85 -18.88 3.63 2.34
CA ALA A 85 -19.45 2.31 2.04
C ALA A 85 -18.38 1.32 1.54
N ASP A 86 -17.45 1.79 0.70
CA ASP A 86 -16.34 0.95 0.20
C ASP A 86 -15.41 0.54 1.35
N VAL A 87 -15.11 1.47 2.25
CA VAL A 87 -14.30 1.19 3.43
C VAL A 87 -14.96 0.15 4.34
N ARG A 88 -16.25 0.29 4.60
CA ARG A 88 -17.01 -0.67 5.41
C ARG A 88 -17.01 -2.08 4.83
N LYS A 89 -17.14 -2.18 3.51
CA LYS A 89 -17.07 -3.48 2.81
C LYS A 89 -15.70 -4.12 2.97
N VAL A 90 -14.64 -3.35 2.79
CA VAL A 90 -13.27 -3.85 2.98
C VAL A 90 -13.06 -4.37 4.41
N ILE A 91 -13.56 -3.63 5.40
CA ILE A 91 -13.46 -4.03 6.82
C ILE A 91 -14.23 -5.33 7.06
N ALA A 92 -15.46 -5.44 6.55
CA ALA A 92 -16.28 -6.64 6.71
C ALA A 92 -15.61 -7.88 6.10
N ASP A 93 -15.07 -7.75 4.88
CA ASP A 93 -14.36 -8.83 4.21
C ASP A 93 -13.08 -9.21 4.95
N ALA A 94 -12.37 -8.22 5.51
CA ALA A 94 -11.16 -8.46 6.30
C ALA A 94 -11.47 -9.19 7.61
N GLN A 95 -12.56 -8.86 8.28
CA GLN A 95 -13.01 -9.56 9.49
C GLN A 95 -13.33 -11.02 9.19
N GLU A 96 -14.00 -11.28 8.07
CA GLU A 96 -14.32 -12.64 7.63
C GLU A 96 -13.03 -13.43 7.34
N ARG A 97 -12.08 -12.86 6.62
CA ARG A 97 -10.78 -13.51 6.36
C ARG A 97 -10.01 -13.78 7.65
N ARG A 98 -10.05 -12.87 8.61
CA ARG A 98 -9.37 -13.03 9.89
C ARG A 98 -9.87 -14.24 10.66
N ALA A 99 -11.16 -14.56 10.56
CA ALA A 99 -11.74 -15.75 11.17
C ALA A 99 -11.12 -17.04 10.63
N TYR A 100 -10.60 -17.01 9.40
CA TYR A 100 -9.88 -18.12 8.76
C TYR A 100 -8.37 -17.99 8.84
N GLY A 101 -7.86 -17.04 9.63
CA GLY A 101 -6.42 -16.85 9.82
C GLY A 101 -5.72 -16.06 8.71
N GLN A 102 -6.45 -15.41 7.82
CA GLN A 102 -5.87 -14.59 6.76
C GLN A 102 -5.91 -13.10 7.10
N SER A 103 -4.77 -12.44 7.03
CA SER A 103 -4.65 -10.99 7.18
C SER A 103 -5.04 -10.25 5.89
N THR A 104 -5.32 -8.95 6.02
CA THR A 104 -5.67 -8.11 4.88
C THR A 104 -4.83 -6.83 4.90
N TYR A 105 -4.18 -6.54 3.77
CA TYR A 105 -3.62 -5.22 3.49
C TYR A 105 -4.63 -4.38 2.71
N LEU A 106 -4.77 -3.13 3.10
CA LEU A 106 -5.47 -2.12 2.29
C LEU A 106 -4.46 -1.08 1.82
N LEU A 107 -4.28 -1.01 0.50
CA LEU A 107 -3.56 0.09 -0.13
C LEU A 107 -4.56 1.19 -0.46
N LEU A 108 -4.32 2.38 0.05
CA LEU A 108 -5.11 3.57 -0.26
C LEU A 108 -4.24 4.57 -1.02
N ASP A 109 -4.49 4.69 -2.33
CA ASP A 109 -3.85 5.71 -3.17
C ASP A 109 -4.47 7.08 -2.90
N GLU A 110 -3.66 8.13 -3.02
CA GLU A 110 -4.09 9.52 -2.78
C GLU A 110 -4.66 9.71 -1.37
N CYS A 111 -4.07 9.08 -0.36
CA CYS A 111 -4.64 8.97 0.99
C CYS A 111 -4.86 10.33 1.68
N HIS A 112 -4.15 11.38 1.25
CA HIS A 112 -4.35 12.75 1.73
C HIS A 112 -5.71 13.34 1.34
N ARG A 113 -6.42 12.72 0.38
CA ARG A 113 -7.72 13.17 -0.11
C ARG A 113 -8.90 12.60 0.68
N TRP A 114 -8.64 11.72 1.62
CA TRP A 114 -9.71 11.17 2.46
C TRP A 114 -10.30 12.24 3.37
N SER A 115 -11.63 12.22 3.50
CA SER A 115 -12.33 13.03 4.49
C SER A 115 -12.07 12.50 5.90
N LYS A 116 -12.34 13.34 6.90
CA LYS A 116 -12.29 12.93 8.30
C LYS A 116 -13.21 11.73 8.57
N ALA A 117 -14.41 11.73 8.00
CA ALA A 117 -15.38 10.65 8.17
C ALA A 117 -14.84 9.31 7.64
N GLN A 118 -14.19 9.32 6.48
CA GLN A 118 -13.56 8.13 5.90
C GLN A 118 -12.40 7.63 6.76
N SER A 119 -11.55 8.54 7.23
CA SER A 119 -10.44 8.21 8.13
C SER A 119 -10.94 7.64 9.45
N ASP A 120 -11.96 8.24 10.04
CA ASP A 120 -12.55 7.77 11.30
C ASP A 120 -13.19 6.39 11.15
N SER A 121 -13.73 6.06 9.97
CA SER A 121 -14.35 4.76 9.72
C SER A 121 -13.37 3.60 9.68
N ILE A 122 -12.12 3.83 9.27
CA ILE A 122 -11.11 2.77 9.19
C ILE A 122 -10.25 2.65 10.46
N LEU A 123 -10.19 3.71 11.25
CA LEU A 123 -9.29 3.77 12.40
C LEU A 123 -9.43 2.59 13.37
N PRO A 124 -10.65 2.18 13.79
CA PRO A 124 -10.80 1.02 14.66
C PRO A 124 -10.25 -0.28 14.06
N ALA A 125 -10.38 -0.47 12.75
CA ALA A 125 -9.86 -1.65 12.07
C ALA A 125 -8.33 -1.69 12.05
N ILE A 126 -7.69 -0.53 11.90
CA ILE A 126 -6.23 -0.41 11.99
C ILE A 126 -5.77 -0.70 13.43
N GLU A 127 -6.42 -0.10 14.43
CA GLU A 127 -6.09 -0.28 15.84
C GLU A 127 -6.19 -1.73 16.29
N ARG A 128 -7.20 -2.45 15.81
CA ARG A 128 -7.44 -3.85 16.16
C ARG A 128 -6.63 -4.84 15.32
N GLY A 129 -5.86 -4.36 14.35
CA GLY A 129 -5.09 -5.20 13.44
C GLY A 129 -5.95 -5.99 12.44
N ILE A 130 -7.20 -5.61 12.24
CA ILE A 130 -8.08 -6.21 11.23
C ILE A 130 -7.59 -5.88 9.84
N ILE A 131 -7.11 -4.65 9.66
CA ILE A 131 -6.51 -4.15 8.43
C ILE A 131 -5.10 -3.65 8.71
N ARG A 132 -4.17 -4.04 7.85
CA ARG A 132 -2.85 -3.39 7.73
C ARG A 132 -2.96 -2.35 6.63
N PHE A 133 -2.80 -1.10 7.01
CA PHE A 133 -3.00 0.04 6.12
C PHE A 133 -1.70 0.43 5.43
N ILE A 134 -1.75 0.64 4.13
CA ILE A 134 -0.67 1.23 3.35
C ILE A 134 -1.23 2.44 2.61
N GLY A 135 -0.89 3.64 3.09
CA GLY A 135 -1.26 4.87 2.40
C GLY A 135 -0.18 5.30 1.42
N SER A 136 -0.57 5.76 0.26
CA SER A 136 0.33 6.36 -0.73
C SER A 136 -0.10 7.79 -1.01
N THR A 137 0.84 8.73 -0.93
CA THR A 137 0.54 10.16 -1.11
C THR A 137 1.76 10.93 -1.62
N THR A 138 1.50 12.01 -2.36
CA THR A 138 2.53 13.00 -2.73
C THR A 138 2.64 14.12 -1.70
N GLU A 139 1.71 14.20 -0.76
CA GLU A 139 1.64 15.23 0.27
C GLU A 139 2.28 14.78 1.58
N ASN A 140 2.83 15.72 2.36
CA ASN A 140 3.33 15.39 3.68
C ASN A 140 2.17 14.97 4.60
N PRO A 141 2.13 13.71 5.05
CA PRO A 141 1.01 13.20 5.85
C PRO A 141 0.86 13.90 7.21
N MET A 142 1.94 14.46 7.75
CA MET A 142 1.91 15.21 9.01
C MET A 142 1.05 16.48 8.91
N VAL A 143 0.86 17.00 7.69
CA VAL A 143 0.09 18.23 7.42
C VAL A 143 -1.27 17.91 6.82
N SER A 144 -1.35 16.88 5.97
CA SER A 144 -2.51 16.63 5.11
C SER A 144 -3.45 15.54 5.62
N MET A 145 -3.03 14.74 6.60
CA MET A 145 -3.82 13.62 7.12
C MET A 145 -4.21 13.84 8.58
N THR A 146 -5.24 13.12 9.02
CA THR A 146 -5.65 13.17 10.43
C THR A 146 -4.55 12.63 11.33
N PRO A 147 -4.23 13.31 12.44
CA PRO A 147 -3.19 12.84 13.36
C PRO A 147 -3.45 11.42 13.91
N ALA A 148 -4.71 11.05 14.06
CA ALA A 148 -5.09 9.73 14.57
C ALA A 148 -4.60 8.59 13.66
N ILE A 149 -4.70 8.75 12.34
CA ILE A 149 -4.18 7.77 11.38
C ILE A 149 -2.65 7.77 11.40
N VAL A 150 -2.04 8.95 11.30
CA VAL A 150 -0.58 9.10 11.22
C VAL A 150 0.11 8.49 12.44
N SER A 151 -0.45 8.69 13.64
CA SER A 151 0.14 8.16 14.88
C SER A 151 0.13 6.64 14.96
N ARG A 152 -0.70 5.97 14.17
CA ARG A 152 -0.78 4.51 14.12
C ARG A 152 0.00 3.88 12.96
N CYS A 153 0.64 4.71 12.17
CA CYS A 153 1.39 4.28 10.99
C CYS A 153 2.88 4.61 11.14
N ARG A 154 3.71 3.85 10.46
CA ARG A 154 5.08 4.26 10.17
C ARG A 154 5.08 5.06 8.89
N VAL A 155 5.79 6.18 8.89
CA VAL A 155 5.89 7.06 7.73
C VAL A 155 7.24 6.83 7.06
N PHE A 156 7.20 6.53 5.76
CA PHE A 156 8.40 6.32 4.95
C PHE A 156 8.43 7.36 3.84
N GLN A 157 9.47 8.17 3.84
CA GLN A 157 9.67 9.20 2.82
C GLN A 157 10.45 8.63 1.64
N PHE A 158 9.85 8.71 0.47
CA PHE A 158 10.47 8.35 -0.80
C PHE A 158 11.13 9.60 -1.39
N GLU A 159 12.29 9.42 -1.97
CA GLU A 159 13.04 10.47 -2.63
C GLU A 159 12.84 10.41 -4.15
N PRO A 160 13.01 11.52 -4.87
CA PRO A 160 13.03 11.48 -6.33
C PRO A 160 14.08 10.47 -6.80
N LEU A 161 13.76 9.70 -7.85
CA LEU A 161 14.74 8.81 -8.46
C LEU A 161 15.85 9.67 -9.08
N ALA A 162 17.10 9.27 -8.85
CA ALA A 162 18.24 9.95 -9.44
C ALA A 162 18.17 9.82 -10.97
N GLU A 163 18.30 10.95 -11.67
CA GLU A 163 18.52 10.93 -13.11
C GLU A 163 19.85 10.23 -13.42
N ARG A 164 19.81 9.30 -14.36
CA ARG A 164 21.01 8.67 -14.88
C ARG A 164 21.55 9.42 -16.09
#